data_4b5db6e75f24c0b6dae1e22201927bf6
#
_entry.id   4b5db6e75f24c0b6dae1e22201927bf6
#
_cell.length_a   1.000
_cell.length_b   1.000
_cell.length_c   1.000
_cell.angle_alpha   90.00
_cell.angle_beta   90.00
_cell.angle_gamma   90.00
#
_symmetry.space_group_name_H-M   'P 1'
#
loop_
_entity.id
_entity.type
_entity.pdbx_description
1 polymer ?
#
loop_
_entity_poly.entity_id
_entity_poly.type
_entity_poly.pdbx_seq_one_letter_code
_entity_poly.pdbx_strand_id
1 'polypeptide(L)'
;DTLDLAQQAAQSYADAGRLDQAVPIAAKVYTYAAIVASGIKARQTDFTYDQAFLATKVSLASKAETVCSPELGEAFGLDIQTTLATNGGNYSLYQALQPDYKTNANIVRYVVENNPGQLKINKPVYIYQGTADTTVPYPITHDKLYAKMLDKGTDVHFIAKSGDDHQTIMEDNIAELADQVNTLMTQ
;
A
#
# COMPACT_ATOMS: atom_id res chain seq x y z
N ASP A 1 0.26 -0.36 -11.08
CA ASP A 1 0.49 -0.64 -9.67
C ASP A 1 0.34 0.66 -8.88
N THR A 2 -0.33 0.62 -7.72
CA THR A 2 -0.65 1.82 -6.92
C THR A 2 0.61 2.53 -6.41
N LEU A 3 1.65 1.76 -6.04
CA LEU A 3 2.94 2.33 -5.63
C LEU A 3 3.62 3.08 -6.77
N ASP A 4 3.54 2.55 -8.00
CA ASP A 4 4.11 3.22 -9.17
C ASP A 4 3.42 4.54 -9.48
N LEU A 5 2.10 4.59 -9.38
CA LEU A 5 1.34 5.82 -9.58
C LEU A 5 1.69 6.86 -8.52
N ALA A 6 1.82 6.45 -7.27
CA ALA A 6 2.23 7.34 -6.18
C ALA A 6 3.68 7.83 -6.36
N GLN A 7 4.60 6.97 -6.78
CA GLN A 7 5.97 7.37 -7.12
C GLN A 7 6.00 8.39 -8.27
N GLN A 8 5.25 8.15 -9.35
CA GLN A 8 5.16 9.07 -10.48
C GLN A 8 4.56 10.41 -10.06
N ALA A 9 3.53 10.42 -9.21
CA ALA A 9 2.95 11.64 -8.68
C ALA A 9 3.98 12.43 -7.84
N ALA A 10 4.71 11.75 -6.94
CA ALA A 10 5.75 12.37 -6.13
C ALA A 10 6.84 12.99 -7.02
N GLN A 11 7.29 12.27 -8.06
CA GLN A 11 8.29 12.79 -9.00
C GLN A 11 7.76 14.01 -9.77
N SER A 12 6.52 13.95 -10.26
CA SER A 12 5.90 15.07 -10.98
C SER A 12 5.82 16.34 -10.12
N TYR A 13 5.50 16.20 -8.83
CA TYR A 13 5.52 17.33 -7.90
C TYR A 13 6.94 17.85 -7.65
N ALA A 14 7.92 16.96 -7.51
CA ALA A 14 9.32 17.36 -7.33
C ALA A 14 9.87 18.11 -8.55
N ASP A 15 9.59 17.63 -9.76
CA ASP A 15 9.99 18.26 -11.02
C ASP A 15 9.36 19.65 -11.19
N ALA A 16 8.16 19.85 -10.63
CA ALA A 16 7.49 21.14 -10.57
C ALA A 16 7.98 22.05 -9.41
N GLY A 17 8.98 21.63 -8.63
CA GLY A 17 9.49 22.36 -7.47
C GLY A 17 8.58 22.33 -6.24
N ARG A 18 7.54 21.51 -6.24
CA ARG A 18 6.55 21.37 -5.16
C ARG A 18 6.96 20.29 -4.16
N LEU A 19 8.10 20.50 -3.49
CA LEU A 19 8.68 19.52 -2.56
C LEU A 19 7.80 19.28 -1.32
N ASP A 20 7.03 20.29 -0.92
CA ASP A 20 6.03 20.19 0.16
C ASP A 20 4.97 19.11 -0.11
N GLN A 21 4.68 18.82 -1.37
CA GLN A 21 3.75 17.76 -1.79
C GLN A 21 4.47 16.46 -2.17
N ALA A 22 5.62 16.56 -2.79
CA ALA A 22 6.40 15.40 -3.21
C ALA A 22 6.88 14.56 -2.03
N VAL A 23 7.45 15.20 -1.01
CA VAL A 23 8.07 14.52 0.15
C VAL A 23 7.08 13.66 0.94
N PRO A 24 5.89 14.13 1.32
CA PRO A 24 4.92 13.30 2.03
C PRO A 24 4.47 12.07 1.23
N ILE A 25 4.29 12.22 -0.09
CA ILE A 25 3.91 11.09 -0.96
C ILE A 25 5.03 10.07 -1.02
N ALA A 26 6.28 10.49 -1.24
CA ALA A 26 7.43 9.61 -1.29
C ALA A 26 7.67 8.91 0.05
N ALA A 27 7.56 9.62 1.17
CA ALA A 27 7.67 9.05 2.50
C ALA A 27 6.62 7.94 2.74
N LYS A 28 5.37 8.18 2.33
CA LYS A 28 4.30 7.18 2.41
C LYS A 28 4.60 5.95 1.55
N VAL A 29 5.10 6.13 0.33
CA VAL A 29 5.50 5.02 -0.56
C VAL A 29 6.59 4.17 0.08
N TYR A 30 7.64 4.78 0.62
CA TYR A 30 8.75 4.05 1.24
C TYR A 30 8.33 3.37 2.54
N THR A 31 7.43 3.98 3.30
CA THR A 31 6.83 3.37 4.49
C THR A 31 6.11 2.07 4.14
N TYR A 32 5.23 2.09 3.16
CA TYR A 32 4.53 0.88 2.73
C TYR A 32 5.47 -0.16 2.13
N ALA A 33 6.47 0.26 1.35
CA ALA A 33 7.49 -0.66 0.84
C ALA A 33 8.26 -1.35 1.98
N ALA A 34 8.60 -0.62 3.04
CA ALA A 34 9.29 -1.17 4.21
C ALA A 34 8.40 -2.14 5.02
N ILE A 35 7.11 -1.81 5.18
CA ILE A 35 6.14 -2.71 5.84
C ILE A 35 5.98 -4.00 5.03
N VAL A 36 5.87 -3.91 3.71
CA VAL A 36 5.82 -5.10 2.83
C VAL A 36 7.11 -5.91 2.94
N ALA A 37 8.28 -5.26 2.93
CA ALA A 37 9.57 -5.94 3.10
C ALA A 37 9.68 -6.66 4.46
N SER A 38 9.15 -6.06 5.53
CA SER A 38 9.03 -6.73 6.84
C SER A 38 8.17 -7.98 6.77
N GLY A 39 7.03 -7.91 6.08
CA GLY A 39 6.16 -9.07 5.85
C GLY A 39 6.82 -10.17 5.01
N ILE A 40 7.60 -9.80 3.98
CA ILE A 40 8.39 -10.76 3.20
C ILE A 40 9.42 -11.45 4.09
N LYS A 41 10.20 -10.69 4.85
CA LYS A 41 11.22 -11.22 5.75
C LYS A 41 10.64 -12.18 6.80
N ALA A 42 9.45 -11.89 7.32
CA ALA A 42 8.77 -12.75 8.28
C ALA A 42 8.34 -14.11 7.67
N ARG A 43 8.15 -14.17 6.35
CA ARG A 43 7.70 -15.38 5.64
C ARG A 43 8.80 -16.12 4.89
N GLN A 44 9.84 -15.41 4.49
CA GLN A 44 10.91 -15.91 3.62
C GLN A 44 12.27 -15.63 4.27
N THR A 45 12.87 -16.66 4.85
CA THR A 45 14.11 -16.56 5.65
C THR A 45 15.34 -16.15 4.83
N ASP A 46 15.28 -16.30 3.52
CA ASP A 46 16.30 -15.91 2.54
C ASP A 46 16.15 -14.47 2.03
N PHE A 47 15.13 -13.74 2.48
CA PHE A 47 14.93 -12.33 2.14
C PHE A 47 15.61 -11.42 3.15
N THR A 48 16.31 -10.41 2.64
CA THR A 48 16.93 -9.31 3.40
C THR A 48 16.55 -7.97 2.79
N TYR A 49 16.57 -6.90 3.60
CA TYR A 49 16.12 -5.57 3.18
C TYR A 49 16.92 -4.98 2.01
N ASP A 50 18.18 -5.35 1.86
CA ASP A 50 19.03 -4.91 0.74
C ASP A 50 18.59 -5.49 -0.63
N GLN A 51 17.73 -6.48 -0.64
CA GLN A 51 17.07 -6.96 -1.87
C GLN A 51 15.94 -6.02 -2.35
N ALA A 52 15.43 -5.16 -1.49
CA ALA A 52 14.38 -4.21 -1.81
C ALA A 52 14.85 -2.75 -1.74
N PHE A 53 15.78 -2.45 -0.83
CA PHE A 53 16.23 -1.10 -0.54
C PHE A 53 17.72 -0.93 -0.82
N LEU A 54 18.11 0.28 -1.24
CA LEU A 54 19.53 0.64 -1.34
C LEU A 54 20.23 0.50 0.02
N ALA A 55 21.50 0.14 0.03
CA ALA A 55 22.27 -0.11 1.25
C ALA A 55 22.17 1.03 2.28
N THR A 56 22.12 2.29 1.84
CA THR A 56 21.97 3.47 2.70
C THR A 56 20.60 3.57 3.38
N LYS A 57 19.59 2.84 2.90
CA LYS A 57 18.20 2.87 3.38
C LYS A 57 17.80 1.62 4.17
N VAL A 58 18.62 0.57 4.15
CA VAL A 58 18.33 -0.71 4.82
C VAL A 58 18.04 -0.52 6.32
N SER A 59 18.89 0.26 7.02
CA SER A 59 18.70 0.51 8.46
C SER A 59 17.41 1.26 8.76
N LEU A 60 17.02 2.19 7.90
CA LEU A 60 15.75 2.92 8.04
C LEU A 60 14.55 2.01 7.74
N ALA A 61 14.60 1.26 6.64
CA ALA A 61 13.53 0.35 6.25
C ALA A 61 13.28 -0.77 7.28
N SER A 62 14.34 -1.30 7.91
CA SER A 62 14.21 -2.35 8.92
C SER A 62 13.49 -1.90 10.20
N LYS A 63 13.35 -0.59 10.46
CA LYS A 63 12.51 -0.08 11.55
C LYS A 63 11.05 -0.50 11.42
N ALA A 64 10.59 -0.87 10.23
CA ALA A 64 9.25 -1.43 10.02
C ALA A 64 8.94 -2.67 10.88
N GLU A 65 9.96 -3.33 11.45
CA GLU A 65 9.78 -4.45 12.37
C GLU A 65 9.40 -4.02 13.79
N THR A 66 9.62 -2.76 14.15
CA THR A 66 9.56 -2.33 15.57
C THR A 66 8.78 -1.04 15.80
N VAL A 67 8.51 -0.24 14.75
CA VAL A 67 7.80 1.03 14.89
C VAL A 67 6.51 1.05 14.05
N CYS A 68 5.54 1.85 14.47
CA CYS A 68 4.28 2.03 13.75
C CYS A 68 4.45 2.86 12.47
N SER A 69 3.51 2.72 11.53
CA SER A 69 3.57 3.39 10.23
C SER A 69 3.69 4.92 10.29
N PRO A 70 3.04 5.67 11.21
CA PRO A 70 3.24 7.11 11.30
C PRO A 70 4.67 7.50 11.62
N GLU A 71 5.28 6.88 12.65
CA GLU A 71 6.66 7.13 13.06
C GLU A 71 7.67 6.76 11.94
N LEU A 72 7.43 5.65 11.26
CA LEU A 72 8.24 5.24 10.12
C LEU A 72 8.13 6.23 8.96
N GLY A 73 6.93 6.76 8.71
CA GLY A 73 6.67 7.78 7.70
C GLY A 73 7.38 9.09 7.99
N GLU A 74 7.37 9.55 9.25
CA GLU A 74 8.13 10.71 9.68
C GLU A 74 9.63 10.52 9.48
N ALA A 75 10.16 9.34 9.82
CA ALA A 75 11.57 9.02 9.65
C ALA A 75 12.00 9.01 8.17
N PHE A 76 11.19 8.45 7.26
CA PHE A 76 11.43 8.56 5.82
C PHE A 76 11.31 10.00 5.31
N GLY A 77 10.33 10.76 5.79
CA GLY A 77 10.17 12.18 5.44
C GLY A 77 11.40 13.02 5.81
N LEU A 78 11.92 12.81 7.02
CA LEU A 78 13.13 13.49 7.49
C LEU A 78 14.38 13.09 6.67
N ASP A 79 14.52 11.80 6.35
CA ASP A 79 15.60 11.30 5.50
C ASP A 79 15.59 11.92 4.10
N ILE A 80 14.41 12.04 3.48
CA ILE A 80 14.24 12.69 2.19
C ILE A 80 14.60 14.18 2.28
N GLN A 81 14.10 14.89 3.28
CA GLN A 81 14.38 16.31 3.49
C GLN A 81 15.89 16.57 3.70
N THR A 82 16.53 15.73 4.52
CA THR A 82 17.98 15.82 4.78
C THR A 82 18.78 15.59 3.50
N THR A 83 18.38 14.63 2.68
CA THR A 83 19.02 14.34 1.39
C THR A 83 18.85 15.51 0.42
N LEU A 84 17.66 16.10 0.33
CA LEU A 84 17.40 17.29 -0.48
C LEU A 84 18.27 18.48 -0.08
N ALA A 85 18.41 18.73 1.23
CA ALA A 85 19.24 19.81 1.75
C ALA A 85 20.72 19.62 1.42
N THR A 86 21.22 18.38 1.37
CA THR A 86 22.63 18.08 1.09
C THR A 86 22.98 18.00 -0.39
N ASN A 87 22.01 17.67 -1.24
CA ASN A 87 22.20 17.47 -2.68
C ASN A 87 21.70 18.64 -3.55
N GLY A 88 21.56 19.85 -2.97
CA GLY A 88 21.14 21.03 -3.71
C GLY A 88 19.74 20.91 -4.34
N GLY A 89 18.84 20.14 -3.76
CA GLY A 89 17.47 19.93 -4.23
C GLY A 89 17.31 18.87 -5.34
N ASN A 90 18.39 18.25 -5.79
CA ASN A 90 18.40 17.27 -6.89
C ASN A 90 18.19 15.83 -6.39
N TYR A 91 17.26 15.62 -5.46
CA TYR A 91 16.93 14.27 -5.00
C TYR A 91 15.99 13.56 -5.99
N SER A 92 16.38 12.38 -6.45
CA SER A 92 15.43 11.51 -7.14
C SER A 92 14.61 10.74 -6.10
N LEU A 93 13.32 10.91 -6.12
CA LEU A 93 12.38 10.21 -5.24
C LEU A 93 12.33 8.69 -5.48
N TYR A 94 13.03 8.20 -6.52
CA TYR A 94 13.18 6.76 -6.79
C TYR A 94 14.43 6.13 -6.14
N GLN A 95 15.27 6.92 -5.45
CA GLN A 95 16.56 6.46 -4.92
C GLN A 95 16.51 5.83 -3.52
N ALA A 96 15.39 5.22 -3.13
CA ALA A 96 15.36 4.41 -1.91
C ALA A 96 15.30 2.92 -2.19
N LEU A 97 14.70 2.53 -3.30
CA LEU A 97 14.49 1.13 -3.68
C LEU A 97 15.57 0.66 -4.66
N GLN A 98 15.86 -0.64 -4.62
CA GLN A 98 16.71 -1.27 -5.64
C GLN A 98 16.07 -1.13 -7.03
N PRO A 99 16.86 -0.88 -8.08
CA PRO A 99 16.31 -0.69 -9.43
C PRO A 99 15.54 -1.92 -9.95
N ASP A 100 15.93 -3.11 -9.49
CA ASP A 100 15.38 -4.40 -9.88
C ASP A 100 14.42 -5.03 -8.88
N TYR A 101 14.01 -4.30 -7.83
CA TYR A 101 13.15 -4.84 -6.78
C TYR A 101 11.88 -5.52 -7.32
N LYS A 102 11.33 -5.03 -8.44
CA LYS A 102 10.13 -5.59 -9.07
C LYS A 102 10.34 -6.97 -9.70
N THR A 103 11.57 -7.33 -10.00
CA THR A 103 11.95 -8.63 -10.57
C THR A 103 12.61 -9.57 -9.56
N ASN A 104 12.83 -9.09 -8.34
CA ASN A 104 13.38 -9.93 -7.27
C ASN A 104 12.42 -11.09 -6.95
N ALA A 105 12.94 -12.32 -6.99
CA ALA A 105 12.13 -13.53 -6.87
C ALA A 105 11.33 -13.63 -5.55
N ASN A 106 11.91 -13.16 -4.43
CA ASN A 106 11.27 -13.17 -3.13
C ASN A 106 10.10 -12.17 -3.08
N ILE A 107 10.30 -10.98 -3.65
CA ILE A 107 9.28 -9.94 -3.71
C ILE A 107 8.14 -10.38 -4.62
N VAL A 108 8.46 -10.89 -5.83
CA VAL A 108 7.45 -11.38 -6.79
C VAL A 108 6.64 -12.51 -6.18
N ARG A 109 7.31 -13.51 -5.57
CA ARG A 109 6.62 -14.63 -4.91
C ARG A 109 5.65 -14.13 -3.83
N TYR A 110 6.10 -13.25 -2.94
CA TYR A 110 5.26 -12.71 -1.89
C TYR A 110 4.04 -11.93 -2.43
N VAL A 111 4.26 -11.08 -3.42
CA VAL A 111 3.17 -10.29 -4.04
C VAL A 111 2.15 -11.21 -4.71
N VAL A 112 2.60 -12.25 -5.41
CA VAL A 112 1.70 -13.22 -6.06
C VAL A 112 0.91 -14.01 -5.02
N GLU A 113 1.57 -14.55 -3.99
CA GLU A 113 0.93 -15.35 -2.94
C GLU A 113 -0.06 -14.55 -2.09
N ASN A 114 0.20 -13.26 -1.88
CA ASN A 114 -0.64 -12.38 -1.04
C ASN A 114 -1.60 -11.50 -1.85
N ASN A 115 -1.67 -11.67 -3.17
CA ASN A 115 -2.64 -10.95 -3.98
C ASN A 115 -4.05 -11.53 -3.74
N PRO A 116 -5.01 -10.76 -3.18
CA PRO A 116 -6.33 -11.28 -2.83
C PRO A 116 -7.14 -11.70 -4.07
N GLY A 117 -8.16 -12.52 -3.84
CA GLY A 117 -9.06 -13.00 -4.90
C GLY A 117 -8.49 -14.15 -5.76
N GLN A 118 -7.34 -14.75 -5.42
CA GLN A 118 -6.76 -15.87 -6.17
C GLN A 118 -7.49 -17.19 -5.96
N LEU A 119 -8.11 -17.37 -4.80
CA LEU A 119 -8.77 -18.60 -4.39
C LEU A 119 -10.26 -18.35 -4.16
N LYS A 120 -11.07 -19.41 -4.37
CA LYS A 120 -12.47 -19.40 -3.96
C LYS A 120 -12.55 -19.35 -2.45
N ILE A 121 -13.34 -18.42 -1.91
CA ILE A 121 -13.71 -18.36 -0.50
C ILE A 121 -15.08 -19.03 -0.37
N ASN A 122 -15.20 -20.05 0.51
CA ASN A 122 -16.42 -20.82 0.69
C ASN A 122 -17.41 -20.18 1.71
N LYS A 123 -17.25 -18.89 1.94
CA LYS A 123 -18.15 -18.07 2.77
C LYS A 123 -18.49 -16.80 2.00
N PRO A 124 -19.66 -16.19 2.24
CA PRO A 124 -19.99 -14.90 1.67
C PRO A 124 -18.94 -13.85 2.03
N VAL A 125 -18.58 -13.01 1.06
CA VAL A 125 -17.65 -11.89 1.24
C VAL A 125 -18.38 -10.60 0.90
N TYR A 126 -18.32 -9.62 1.80
CA TYR A 126 -18.91 -8.30 1.60
C TYR A 126 -17.80 -7.27 1.49
N ILE A 127 -17.78 -6.54 0.38
CA ILE A 127 -16.78 -5.49 0.10
C ILE A 127 -17.50 -4.16 0.12
N TYR A 128 -17.19 -3.31 1.10
CA TYR A 128 -17.64 -1.93 1.17
C TYR A 128 -16.57 -1.03 0.57
N GLN A 129 -16.95 -0.20 -0.39
CA GLN A 129 -16.01 0.68 -1.10
C GLN A 129 -16.59 2.07 -1.30
N GLY A 130 -15.87 3.07 -0.83
CA GLY A 130 -16.17 4.47 -1.12
C GLY A 130 -15.82 4.83 -2.57
N THR A 131 -16.72 5.56 -3.26
CA THR A 131 -16.46 5.95 -4.66
C THR A 131 -15.46 7.10 -4.78
N ALA A 132 -15.20 7.85 -3.70
CA ALA A 132 -14.21 8.91 -3.62
C ALA A 132 -12.89 8.45 -2.97
N ASP A 133 -12.71 7.15 -2.72
CA ASP A 133 -11.48 6.60 -2.14
C ASP A 133 -10.30 6.76 -3.11
N THR A 134 -9.35 7.62 -2.73
CA THR A 134 -8.10 7.85 -3.48
C THR A 134 -6.93 7.03 -2.93
N THR A 135 -7.07 6.42 -1.77
CA THR A 135 -6.05 5.56 -1.15
C THR A 135 -6.07 4.17 -1.75
N VAL A 136 -7.26 3.56 -1.85
CA VAL A 136 -7.52 2.34 -2.61
C VAL A 136 -8.60 2.67 -3.64
N PRO A 137 -8.21 3.07 -4.86
CA PRO A 137 -9.15 3.57 -5.85
C PRO A 137 -10.22 2.54 -6.25
N TYR A 138 -11.45 3.01 -6.40
CA TYR A 138 -12.61 2.20 -6.76
C TYR A 138 -12.35 1.16 -7.88
N PRO A 139 -11.70 1.51 -9.03
CA PRO A 139 -11.45 0.53 -10.08
C PRO A 139 -10.51 -0.61 -9.66
N ILE A 140 -9.63 -0.38 -8.68
CA ILE A 140 -8.75 -1.44 -8.15
C ILE A 140 -9.58 -2.49 -7.40
N THR A 141 -10.52 -2.04 -6.58
CA THR A 141 -11.36 -2.94 -5.78
C THR A 141 -12.45 -3.58 -6.63
N HIS A 142 -13.14 -2.81 -7.46
CA HIS A 142 -14.24 -3.29 -8.27
C HIS A 142 -13.77 -4.12 -9.47
N ASP A 143 -12.97 -3.52 -10.38
CA ASP A 143 -12.67 -4.16 -11.67
C ASP A 143 -11.62 -5.28 -11.54
N LYS A 144 -10.83 -5.26 -10.46
CA LYS A 144 -9.79 -6.29 -10.25
C LYS A 144 -10.13 -7.27 -9.13
N LEU A 145 -10.33 -6.80 -7.89
CA LEU A 145 -10.56 -7.72 -6.77
C LEU A 145 -11.93 -8.39 -6.87
N TYR A 146 -13.02 -7.61 -6.91
CA TYR A 146 -14.39 -8.13 -6.95
C TYR A 146 -14.61 -9.03 -8.18
N ALA A 147 -14.25 -8.56 -9.37
CA ALA A 147 -14.39 -9.34 -10.60
C ALA A 147 -13.61 -10.66 -10.54
N LYS A 148 -12.41 -10.66 -9.95
CA LYS A 148 -11.58 -11.85 -9.80
C LYS A 148 -12.18 -12.84 -8.80
N MET A 149 -12.75 -12.36 -7.69
CA MET A 149 -13.43 -13.22 -6.72
C MET A 149 -14.68 -13.88 -7.31
N LEU A 150 -15.44 -13.15 -8.13
CA LEU A 150 -16.57 -13.71 -8.90
C LEU A 150 -16.10 -14.81 -9.85
N ASP A 151 -15.03 -14.57 -10.62
CA ASP A 151 -14.43 -15.55 -11.54
C ASP A 151 -14.03 -16.85 -10.84
N LYS A 152 -13.55 -16.75 -9.59
CA LYS A 152 -13.22 -17.90 -8.75
C LYS A 152 -14.43 -18.58 -8.12
N GLY A 153 -15.62 -18.07 -8.31
CA GLY A 153 -16.88 -18.63 -7.78
C GLY A 153 -17.08 -18.35 -6.28
N THR A 154 -16.48 -17.28 -5.75
CA THR A 154 -16.79 -16.77 -4.42
C THR A 154 -18.15 -16.07 -4.45
N ASP A 155 -18.99 -16.31 -3.45
CA ASP A 155 -20.20 -15.53 -3.20
C ASP A 155 -19.77 -14.16 -2.65
N VAL A 156 -19.64 -13.17 -3.53
CA VAL A 156 -19.12 -11.84 -3.18
C VAL A 156 -20.15 -10.76 -3.49
N HIS A 157 -20.37 -9.90 -2.49
CA HIS A 157 -21.28 -8.76 -2.53
C HIS A 157 -20.48 -7.46 -2.51
N PHE A 158 -20.66 -6.62 -3.53
CA PHE A 158 -19.97 -5.35 -3.62
C PHE A 158 -20.92 -4.20 -3.32
N ILE A 159 -20.63 -3.44 -2.25
CA ILE A 159 -21.43 -2.33 -1.76
C ILE A 159 -20.66 -1.03 -1.99
N ALA A 160 -21.03 -0.30 -3.04
CA ALA A 160 -20.47 1.01 -3.33
C ALA A 160 -21.22 2.10 -2.56
N LYS A 161 -20.48 2.95 -1.85
CA LYS A 161 -21.00 4.11 -1.13
C LYS A 161 -20.57 5.38 -1.84
N SER A 162 -21.55 6.12 -2.33
CA SER A 162 -21.31 7.33 -3.13
C SER A 162 -20.76 8.46 -2.28
N GLY A 163 -19.59 8.97 -2.66
CA GLY A 163 -18.95 10.11 -2.00
C GLY A 163 -18.06 9.76 -0.81
N ASP A 164 -18.15 8.54 -0.27
CA ASP A 164 -17.28 8.10 0.82
C ASP A 164 -15.84 7.95 0.33
N ASP A 165 -14.90 8.33 1.16
CA ASP A 165 -13.47 8.11 0.97
C ASP A 165 -12.97 6.89 1.77
N HIS A 166 -11.64 6.75 1.91
CA HIS A 166 -11.00 5.64 2.62
C HIS A 166 -11.33 5.56 4.12
N GLN A 167 -11.69 6.68 4.74
CA GLN A 167 -11.99 6.77 6.16
C GLN A 167 -13.50 6.79 6.39
N THR A 168 -14.23 7.64 5.68
CA THR A 168 -15.67 7.81 5.83
C THR A 168 -16.45 6.54 5.48
N ILE A 169 -15.93 5.67 4.60
CA ILE A 169 -16.55 4.36 4.33
C ILE A 169 -16.77 3.53 5.60
N MET A 170 -15.92 3.64 6.59
CA MET A 170 -16.09 2.97 7.89
C MET A 170 -16.93 3.80 8.84
N GLU A 171 -16.64 5.10 8.96
CA GLU A 171 -17.27 5.99 9.95
C GLU A 171 -18.77 6.15 9.71
N ASP A 172 -19.16 6.36 8.46
CA ASP A 172 -20.56 6.65 8.11
C ASP A 172 -21.41 5.36 7.97
N ASN A 173 -20.79 4.19 7.83
CA ASN A 173 -21.49 2.94 7.59
C ASN A 173 -21.34 1.90 8.71
N ILE A 174 -20.83 2.27 9.88
CA ILE A 174 -20.52 1.32 10.96
C ILE A 174 -21.76 0.57 11.48
N ALA A 175 -22.92 1.25 11.54
CA ALA A 175 -24.17 0.63 11.96
C ALA A 175 -24.64 -0.45 10.97
N GLU A 176 -24.61 -0.15 9.67
CA GLU A 176 -24.95 -1.09 8.60
C GLU A 176 -24.01 -2.30 8.60
N LEU A 177 -22.69 -2.05 8.79
CA LEU A 177 -21.68 -3.11 8.91
C LEU A 177 -21.98 -4.03 10.11
N ALA A 178 -22.33 -3.46 11.26
CA ALA A 178 -22.66 -4.23 12.45
C ALA A 178 -23.93 -5.07 12.25
N ASP A 179 -24.97 -4.51 11.63
CA ASP A 179 -26.20 -5.24 11.31
C ASP A 179 -25.96 -6.37 10.31
N GLN A 180 -25.10 -6.15 9.31
CA GLN A 180 -24.70 -7.18 8.35
C GLN A 180 -23.97 -8.34 9.05
N VAL A 181 -23.02 -8.04 9.94
CA VAL A 181 -22.32 -9.07 10.74
C VAL A 181 -23.29 -9.83 11.61
N ASN A 182 -24.19 -9.16 12.33
CA ASN A 182 -25.22 -9.81 13.17
C ASN A 182 -26.10 -10.75 12.34
N THR A 183 -26.54 -10.32 11.15
CA THR A 183 -27.35 -11.13 10.25
C THR A 183 -26.60 -12.41 9.82
N LEU A 184 -25.32 -12.30 9.50
CA LEU A 184 -24.49 -13.44 9.09
C LEU A 184 -24.18 -14.40 10.24
N MET A 185 -24.08 -13.91 11.46
CA MET A 185 -23.77 -14.71 12.64
C MET A 185 -24.98 -15.47 13.18
N THR A 186 -26.21 -15.12 12.76
CA THR A 186 -27.47 -15.73 13.21
C THR A 186 -28.05 -16.74 12.21
N GLN A 187 -27.38 -16.96 11.07
CA GLN A 187 -27.69 -17.97 10.05
C GLN A 187 -26.90 -19.25 10.31
#